data_93a0790f2348a5d45f4d21a4a8eb8db7
#
_entry.id   93a0790f2348a5d45f4d21a4a8eb8db7
#
_cell.length_a   1.000
_cell.length_b   1.000
_cell.length_c   1.000
_cell.angle_alpha   90.00
_cell.angle_beta   90.00
_cell.angle_gamma   90.00
#
_symmetry.space_group_name_H-M   'P 1'
#
loop_
_entity.id
_entity.type
_entity.pdbx_description
1 polymer ?
#
loop_
_entity_poly.entity_id
_entity_poly.type
_entity_poly.pdbx_seq_one_letter_code
_entity_poly.pdbx_strand_id
1 'polypeptide(L)'
;GYEGVDAKKRDLLNISKVLDQLKDIAVDKRGAQFKTVVAFYKPNPDGSNLEKEEYGVLAGQIITKPQGSSGFGYDPIFMPNNFTQTLAELSPAAKDEISHRGIALRAIAPFLRDHL
;
A
#
# COMPACT_ATOMS: atom_id res chain seq x y z
N GLY A 1 1.64 -10.14 20.40
CA GLY A 1 0.68 -10.61 21.31
C GLY A 1 -0.55 -11.19 20.65
N TYR A 2 -1.59 -11.25 21.41
CA TYR A 2 -2.86 -11.85 21.00
C TYR A 2 -3.45 -11.15 19.77
N GLU A 3 -3.39 -9.83 19.76
CA GLU A 3 -3.94 -9.03 18.66
C GLU A 3 -3.16 -9.26 17.35
N GLY A 4 -1.86 -9.44 17.43
CA GLY A 4 -1.03 -9.73 16.25
C GLY A 4 -1.37 -11.05 15.61
N VAL A 5 -1.66 -12.08 16.41
CA VAL A 5 -2.06 -13.39 15.90
C VAL A 5 -3.43 -13.30 15.22
N ASP A 6 -4.38 -12.58 15.79
CA ASP A 6 -5.71 -12.41 15.21
C ASP A 6 -5.65 -11.62 13.91
N ALA A 7 -4.81 -10.57 13.83
CA ALA A 7 -4.65 -9.78 12.62
C ALA A 7 -4.05 -10.62 11.49
N LYS A 8 -3.02 -11.42 11.78
CA LYS A 8 -2.39 -12.30 10.79
C LYS A 8 -3.36 -13.36 10.27
N LYS A 9 -4.13 -13.95 11.17
CA LYS A 9 -5.15 -14.93 10.79
C LYS A 9 -6.22 -14.30 9.91
N ARG A 10 -6.65 -13.08 10.23
CA ARG A 10 -7.60 -12.33 9.43
C ARG A 10 -7.06 -12.03 8.04
N ASP A 11 -5.77 -11.64 7.95
CA ASP A 11 -5.12 -11.39 6.67
C ASP A 11 -5.13 -12.64 5.79
N LEU A 12 -4.81 -13.80 6.36
CA LEU A 12 -4.83 -15.07 5.61
C LEU A 12 -6.23 -15.43 5.11
N LEU A 13 -7.25 -15.20 5.93
CA LEU A 13 -8.63 -15.44 5.52
C LEU A 13 -9.07 -14.50 4.40
N ASN A 14 -8.68 -13.22 4.47
CA ASN A 14 -8.99 -12.24 3.45
C ASN A 14 -8.29 -12.58 2.13
N ILE A 15 -7.04 -13.02 2.19
CA ILE A 15 -6.29 -13.46 1.00
C ILE A 15 -6.99 -14.64 0.36
N SER A 16 -7.37 -15.66 1.13
CA SER A 16 -8.07 -16.83 0.61
C SER A 16 -9.38 -16.45 -0.07
N LYS A 17 -10.11 -15.50 0.51
CA LYS A 17 -11.38 -15.03 -0.06
C LYS A 17 -11.17 -14.33 -1.40
N VAL A 18 -10.16 -13.45 -1.49
CA VAL A 18 -9.84 -12.75 -2.74
C VAL A 18 -9.43 -13.75 -3.82
N LEU A 19 -8.55 -14.70 -3.50
CA LEU A 19 -8.10 -15.69 -4.47
C LEU A 19 -9.24 -16.57 -4.96
N ASP A 20 -10.17 -16.94 -4.08
CA ASP A 20 -11.34 -17.71 -4.44
C ASP A 20 -12.26 -16.93 -5.40
N GLN A 21 -12.47 -15.65 -5.15
CA GLN A 21 -13.28 -14.80 -6.03
C GLN A 21 -12.64 -14.57 -7.38
N LEU A 22 -11.31 -14.64 -7.48
CA LEU A 22 -10.57 -14.38 -8.72
C LEU A 22 -10.15 -15.66 -9.46
N LYS A 23 -10.47 -16.84 -8.96
CA LYS A 23 -9.97 -18.12 -9.49
C LYS A 23 -10.23 -18.34 -10.98
N ASP A 24 -11.32 -17.78 -11.50
CA ASP A 24 -11.69 -17.93 -12.92
C ASP A 24 -11.24 -16.75 -13.77
N ILE A 25 -10.47 -15.81 -13.20
CA ILE A 25 -9.99 -14.61 -13.89
C ILE A 25 -8.50 -14.77 -14.17
N ALA A 26 -8.10 -14.57 -15.44
CA ALA A 26 -6.70 -14.65 -15.84
C ALA A 26 -5.86 -13.60 -15.10
N VAL A 27 -4.59 -13.92 -14.80
CA VAL A 27 -3.70 -13.05 -14.01
C VAL A 27 -3.55 -11.66 -14.65
N ASP A 28 -3.47 -11.59 -15.98
CA ASP A 28 -3.34 -10.32 -16.69
C ASP A 28 -4.59 -9.44 -16.59
N LYS A 29 -5.69 -9.98 -16.07
CA LYS A 29 -6.94 -9.24 -15.85
C LYS A 29 -7.21 -8.98 -14.37
N ARG A 30 -6.24 -9.27 -13.50
CA ARG A 30 -6.36 -9.08 -12.05
C ARG A 30 -5.65 -7.80 -11.59
N GLY A 31 -5.76 -6.72 -12.38
CA GLY A 31 -5.19 -5.44 -12.02
C GLY A 31 -5.71 -4.93 -10.69
N ALA A 32 -4.82 -4.36 -9.88
CA ALA A 32 -5.16 -3.80 -8.58
C ALA A 32 -4.21 -2.65 -8.27
N GLN A 33 -4.58 -1.83 -7.29
CA GLN A 33 -3.71 -0.75 -6.85
C GLN A 33 -3.94 -0.45 -5.38
N PHE A 34 -2.85 -0.06 -4.71
CA PHE A 34 -2.90 0.59 -3.40
C PHE A 34 -2.87 2.09 -3.58
N LYS A 35 -3.63 2.81 -2.78
CA LYS A 35 -3.73 4.26 -2.88
C LYS A 35 -3.69 4.87 -1.48
N THR A 36 -2.91 5.94 -1.35
CA THR A 36 -2.80 6.68 -0.09
C THR A 36 -2.94 8.17 -0.36
N VAL A 37 -3.64 8.87 0.52
CA VAL A 37 -3.71 10.33 0.52
C VAL A 37 -3.06 10.81 1.81
N VAL A 38 -2.10 11.74 1.70
CA VAL A 38 -1.51 12.42 2.85
C VAL A 38 -2.00 13.86 2.83
N ALA A 39 -2.61 14.30 3.93
CA ALA A 39 -3.16 15.64 4.05
C ALA A 39 -2.43 16.41 5.15
N PHE A 40 -2.11 17.66 4.88
CA PHE A 40 -1.53 18.59 5.83
C PHE A 40 -2.49 19.76 6.02
N TYR A 41 -2.73 20.15 7.27
CA TYR A 41 -3.62 21.23 7.62
C TYR A 41 -2.98 22.11 8.67
N LYS A 42 -2.97 23.42 8.44
CA LYS A 42 -2.47 24.39 9.40
C LYS A 42 -3.36 25.62 9.42
N PRO A 43 -4.05 25.92 10.52
CA PRO A 43 -4.80 27.16 10.65
C PRO A 43 -3.85 28.35 10.78
N ASN A 44 -4.19 29.46 10.10
CA ASN A 44 -3.42 30.70 10.17
C ASN A 44 -4.08 31.69 11.13
N PRO A 45 -3.31 32.63 11.74
CA PRO A 45 -3.88 33.61 12.65
C PRO A 45 -4.93 34.53 12.05
N ASP A 46 -4.92 34.73 10.72
CA ASP A 46 -5.86 35.59 10.00
C ASP A 46 -7.21 34.91 9.71
N GLY A 47 -7.39 33.66 10.17
CA GLY A 47 -8.62 32.92 9.94
C GLY A 47 -8.62 32.04 8.68
N SER A 48 -7.59 32.17 7.84
CA SER A 48 -7.44 31.28 6.70
C SER A 48 -6.78 29.97 7.12
N ASN A 49 -6.80 28.97 6.24
CA ASN A 49 -6.20 27.68 6.49
C ASN A 49 -5.23 27.34 5.37
N LEU A 50 -4.08 26.76 5.76
CA LEU A 50 -3.13 26.21 4.80
C LEU A 50 -3.41 24.70 4.70
N GLU A 51 -3.71 24.25 3.48
CA GLU A 51 -4.03 22.84 3.22
C GLU A 51 -3.22 22.33 2.06
N LYS A 52 -2.75 21.09 2.18
CA LYS A 52 -2.03 20.41 1.11
C LYS A 52 -2.34 18.92 1.15
N GLU A 53 -2.66 18.36 -0.01
CA GLU A 53 -2.85 16.92 -0.15
C GLU A 53 -1.91 16.39 -1.23
N GLU A 54 -1.35 15.20 -0.97
CA GLU A 54 -0.57 14.46 -1.94
C GLU A 54 -1.00 13.01 -1.96
N TYR A 55 -0.83 12.37 -3.10
CA TYR A 55 -1.32 11.03 -3.35
C TYR A 55 -0.17 10.10 -3.69
N GLY A 56 -0.28 8.86 -3.24
CA GLY A 56 0.61 7.80 -3.66
C GLY A 56 -0.20 6.63 -4.19
N VAL A 57 0.21 6.10 -5.34
CA VAL A 57 -0.45 4.95 -5.96
C VAL A 57 0.60 3.91 -6.32
N LEU A 58 0.33 2.66 -5.94
CA LEU A 58 1.13 1.51 -6.35
C LEU A 58 0.22 0.56 -7.11
N ALA A 59 0.46 0.44 -8.41
CA ALA A 59 -0.32 -0.45 -9.28
C ALA A 59 0.39 -1.79 -9.46
N GLY A 60 -0.38 -2.85 -9.64
CA GLY A 60 0.15 -4.18 -9.84
C GLY A 60 -0.95 -5.17 -10.17
N GLN A 61 -0.69 -6.43 -9.86
CA GLN A 61 -1.62 -7.53 -10.13
C GLN A 61 -1.72 -8.46 -8.93
N ILE A 62 -2.89 -9.08 -8.78
CA ILE A 62 -3.12 -10.14 -7.80
C ILE A 62 -2.67 -11.46 -8.43
N ILE A 63 -1.73 -12.14 -7.81
CA ILE A 63 -1.22 -13.44 -8.30
C ILE A 63 -2.11 -14.59 -7.80
N THR A 64 -1.80 -15.82 -8.23
CA THR A 64 -2.64 -16.98 -7.95
C THR A 64 -2.39 -17.65 -6.61
N LYS A 65 -1.19 -17.48 -6.04
CA LYS A 65 -0.80 -18.09 -4.76
C LYS A 65 -0.01 -17.11 -3.92
N PRO A 66 -0.19 -17.12 -2.58
CA PRO A 66 0.64 -16.28 -1.72
C PRO A 66 2.12 -16.62 -1.85
N GLN A 67 2.97 -15.60 -1.90
CA GLN A 67 4.43 -15.72 -1.95
C GLN A 67 5.04 -14.73 -0.98
N GLY A 68 5.93 -15.20 -0.13
CA GLY A 68 6.57 -14.40 0.89
C GLY A 68 5.79 -14.37 2.19
N SER A 69 6.45 -13.95 3.26
CA SER A 69 5.87 -13.98 4.60
C SER A 69 6.01 -12.65 5.35
N SER A 70 6.66 -11.65 4.77
CA SER A 70 6.77 -10.34 5.41
C SER A 70 5.62 -9.43 5.00
N GLY A 71 5.48 -8.29 5.68
CA GLY A 71 4.40 -7.36 5.40
C GLY A 71 3.09 -7.73 6.06
N PHE A 72 2.01 -7.17 5.55
CA PHE A 72 0.66 -7.35 6.12
C PHE A 72 -0.40 -7.23 5.03
N GLY A 73 -1.64 -7.58 5.38
CA GLY A 73 -2.78 -7.48 4.46
C GLY A 73 -2.59 -8.35 3.23
N TYR A 74 -2.70 -7.74 2.06
CA TYR A 74 -2.63 -8.45 0.78
C TYR A 74 -1.22 -8.52 0.19
N ASP A 75 -0.18 -8.11 0.92
CA ASP A 75 1.20 -8.11 0.43
C ASP A 75 1.63 -9.44 -0.20
N PRO A 76 1.28 -10.63 0.35
CA PRO A 76 1.70 -11.90 -0.24
C PRO A 76 1.12 -12.21 -1.63
N ILE A 77 0.04 -11.56 -2.03
CA ILE A 77 -0.61 -11.81 -3.32
C ILE A 77 -0.56 -10.63 -4.27
N PHE A 78 0.05 -9.51 -3.87
CA PHE A 78 0.17 -8.32 -4.70
C PHE A 78 1.57 -8.26 -5.30
N MET A 79 1.65 -8.32 -6.62
CA MET A 79 2.90 -8.19 -7.38
C MET A 79 2.90 -6.83 -8.09
N PRO A 80 3.75 -5.87 -7.67
CA PRO A 80 3.81 -4.56 -8.32
C PRO A 80 4.21 -4.69 -9.79
N ASN A 81 3.73 -3.77 -10.62
CA ASN A 81 4.12 -3.72 -12.02
C ASN A 81 5.64 -3.60 -12.15
N ASN A 82 6.21 -4.30 -13.11
CA ASN A 82 7.65 -4.34 -13.39
C ASN A 82 8.47 -5.07 -12.32
N PHE A 83 7.83 -5.79 -11.41
CA PHE A 83 8.50 -6.63 -10.42
C PHE A 83 8.17 -8.09 -10.65
N THR A 84 9.06 -8.97 -10.22
CA THR A 84 8.87 -10.42 -10.25
C THR A 84 8.64 -11.00 -8.87
N GLN A 85 8.53 -10.13 -7.86
CA GLN A 85 8.31 -10.51 -6.47
C GLN A 85 7.10 -9.79 -5.92
N THR A 86 6.41 -10.42 -4.97
CA THR A 86 5.29 -9.77 -4.26
C THR A 86 5.84 -8.79 -3.22
N LEU A 87 4.95 -7.93 -2.68
CA LEU A 87 5.33 -7.03 -1.60
C LEU A 87 5.83 -7.78 -0.37
N ALA A 88 5.33 -8.99 -0.13
CA ALA A 88 5.77 -9.81 1.01
C ALA A 88 7.14 -10.44 0.80
N GLU A 89 7.65 -10.47 -0.44
CA GLU A 89 8.98 -10.99 -0.77
C GLU A 89 10.06 -9.91 -0.79
N LEU A 90 9.66 -8.64 -0.88
CA LEU A 90 10.61 -7.53 -0.93
C LEU A 90 11.16 -7.21 0.46
N SER A 91 12.40 -6.71 0.50
CA SER A 91 12.96 -6.19 1.75
C SER A 91 12.16 -4.96 2.20
N PRO A 92 12.17 -4.63 3.51
CA PRO A 92 11.48 -3.41 3.97
C PRO A 92 11.95 -2.15 3.25
N ALA A 93 13.25 -2.02 2.96
CA ALA A 93 13.77 -0.86 2.25
C ALA A 93 13.24 -0.79 0.81
N ALA A 94 13.25 -1.91 0.08
CA ALA A 94 12.75 -1.96 -1.29
C ALA A 94 11.25 -1.68 -1.34
N LYS A 95 10.50 -2.22 -0.38
CA LYS A 95 9.07 -1.98 -0.27
C LYS A 95 8.76 -0.50 -0.01
N ASP A 96 9.52 0.14 0.88
CA ASP A 96 9.32 1.55 1.22
C ASP A 96 9.54 2.47 0.01
N GLU A 97 10.49 2.14 -0.86
CA GLU A 97 10.75 2.95 -2.06
C GLU A 97 9.55 3.00 -3.00
N ILE A 98 8.78 1.93 -3.11
CA ILE A 98 7.70 1.82 -4.08
C ILE A 98 6.31 1.90 -3.45
N SER A 99 6.20 1.83 -2.12
CA SER A 99 4.89 1.79 -1.47
C SER A 99 4.10 3.07 -1.75
N HIS A 100 2.78 2.93 -1.84
CA HIS A 100 1.88 4.05 -2.05
C HIS A 100 2.01 5.11 -0.93
N ARG A 101 2.23 4.66 0.31
CA ARG A 101 2.46 5.55 1.46
C ARG A 101 3.78 6.30 1.31
N GLY A 102 4.87 5.61 0.94
CA GLY A 102 6.17 6.22 0.73
C GLY A 102 6.13 7.26 -0.39
N ILE A 103 5.45 6.96 -1.49
CA ILE A 103 5.28 7.89 -2.60
C ILE A 103 4.56 9.17 -2.14
N ALA A 104 3.45 9.03 -1.41
CA ALA A 104 2.68 10.17 -0.92
C ALA A 104 3.50 11.02 0.07
N LEU A 105 4.24 10.38 0.99
CA LEU A 105 5.07 11.10 1.97
C LEU A 105 6.22 11.84 1.30
N ARG A 106 6.87 11.26 0.30
CA ARG A 106 7.93 11.94 -0.45
C ARG A 106 7.40 13.11 -1.25
N ALA A 107 6.17 13.00 -1.78
CA ALA A 107 5.56 14.07 -2.54
C ALA A 107 5.23 15.29 -1.67
N ILE A 108 4.81 15.09 -0.41
CA ILE A 108 4.44 16.18 0.49
C ILE A 108 5.65 16.75 1.27
N ALA A 109 6.76 16.01 1.34
CA ALA A 109 7.91 16.42 2.16
C ALA A 109 8.46 17.81 1.83
N PRO A 110 8.66 18.20 0.54
CA PRO A 110 9.13 19.56 0.23
C PRO A 110 8.19 20.64 0.75
N PHE A 111 6.90 20.44 0.64
CA PHE A 111 5.91 21.37 1.16
C PHE A 111 6.02 21.50 2.68
N LEU A 112 6.18 20.39 3.40
CA LEU A 112 6.32 20.40 4.86
C LEU A 112 7.58 21.16 5.27
N ARG A 113 8.70 20.97 4.57
CA ARG A 113 9.96 21.69 4.88
C ARG A 113 9.81 23.19 4.74
N ASP A 114 8.99 23.65 3.79
CA ASP A 114 8.79 25.07 3.53
C ASP A 114 7.82 25.73 4.52
N HIS A 115 6.99 24.95 5.23
CA HIS A 115 5.90 25.46 6.05
C HIS A 115 5.94 25.01 7.51
N LEU A 116 6.97 24.29 7.92
CA LEU A 116 7.16 23.90 9.33
C LEU A 116 8.21 24.72 10.08
#